data_b0789c50e068e8c447a8c26b85eacaef
#
_entry.id   b0789c50e068e8c447a8c26b85eacaef
#
_cell.length_a   1.000
_cell.length_b   1.000
_cell.length_c   1.000
_cell.angle_alpha   90.00
_cell.angle_beta   90.00
_cell.angle_gamma   90.00
#
_symmetry.space_group_name_H-M   'P 1'
#
loop_
_entity.id
_entity.type
_entity.pdbx_description
1 polymer ?
#
loop_
_entity_poly.entity_id
_entity_poly.type
_entity_poly.pdbx_seq_one_letter_code
_entity_poly.pdbx_strand_id
1 'polypeptide(L)'
;MIQSMTGYGKAVLTYGEKKINVEVKSLNSKTMDLSTRIAPLYREKEMEIRQMLTRKLVRGKVDFSIWIEKDEVADAATINAALVDNYYHQIRDIAAKTGIPEPQDWFYTLLRMPDVTSRVEAVVLEPEEWAVACQAIDTAVGALIDFRHQEGAALERKFNEKIDNIEQLLASIEPFEKARVQKIREQIVKGLEQLPEANYDKNRLEQELIYYIEKLDISEEKQRLTNHLKYFRETMAEDQANGKKLGFIAQEMGREINTTGSKSNQAEMQNIVVKMKDELEQIKEQVLNAL
;
A
#
# COMPACT_ATOMS: atom_id res chain seq x y z
N MET A 1 2.24 15.38 -6.48
CA MET A 1 2.30 14.98 -5.03
C MET A 1 2.14 13.48 -4.90
N ILE A 2 3.02 12.83 -4.15
CA ILE A 2 2.93 11.39 -3.86
C ILE A 2 1.72 11.11 -2.98
N GLN A 3 1.02 9.99 -3.26
CA GLN A 3 0.00 9.43 -2.40
C GLN A 3 0.46 8.10 -1.82
N SER A 4 0.08 7.80 -0.58
CA SER A 4 0.28 6.47 0.00
C SER A 4 -0.74 5.47 -0.56
N MET A 5 -0.36 4.20 -0.69
CA MET A 5 -1.31 3.12 -1.00
C MET A 5 -2.14 2.69 0.20
N THR A 6 -1.67 2.95 1.42
CA THR A 6 -2.40 2.68 2.66
C THR A 6 -3.33 3.84 2.98
N GLY A 7 -4.46 3.53 3.58
CA GLY A 7 -5.42 4.54 3.98
C GLY A 7 -6.60 3.96 4.76
N TYR A 8 -7.26 4.83 5.51
CA TYR A 8 -8.43 4.52 6.30
C TYR A 8 -9.43 5.68 6.23
N GLY A 9 -10.69 5.34 6.05
CA GLY A 9 -11.77 6.31 6.11
C GLY A 9 -13.00 5.72 6.76
N LYS A 10 -13.68 6.52 7.55
CA LYS A 10 -14.94 6.16 8.21
C LYS A 10 -15.92 7.32 8.12
N ALA A 11 -17.19 6.99 7.93
CA ALA A 11 -18.28 7.95 8.03
C ALA A 11 -19.47 7.32 8.75
N VAL A 12 -20.21 8.12 9.48
CA VAL A 12 -21.46 7.74 10.13
C VAL A 12 -22.48 8.83 9.81
N LEU A 13 -23.54 8.48 9.12
CA LEU A 13 -24.66 9.37 8.84
C LEU A 13 -25.95 8.77 9.38
N THR A 14 -26.90 9.64 9.72
CA THR A 14 -28.20 9.22 10.30
C THR A 14 -29.30 9.40 9.28
N TYR A 15 -30.16 8.40 9.14
CA TYR A 15 -31.42 8.47 8.40
C TYR A 15 -32.56 7.95 9.29
N GLY A 16 -33.44 8.85 9.74
CA GLY A 16 -34.42 8.52 10.76
C GLY A 16 -33.79 8.00 12.03
N GLU A 17 -34.19 6.82 12.49
CA GLU A 17 -33.63 6.14 13.67
C GLU A 17 -32.44 5.22 13.36
N LYS A 18 -32.02 5.17 12.08
CA LYS A 18 -30.93 4.32 11.62
C LYS A 18 -29.62 5.11 11.53
N LYS A 19 -28.52 4.56 12.02
CA LYS A 19 -27.16 5.06 11.79
C LYS A 19 -26.51 4.22 10.70
N ILE A 20 -26.20 4.84 9.59
CA ILE A 20 -25.49 4.23 8.45
C ILE A 20 -24.00 4.42 8.69
N ASN A 21 -23.32 3.32 8.92
CA ASN A 21 -21.88 3.29 9.14
C ASN A 21 -21.19 2.80 7.87
N VAL A 22 -20.17 3.55 7.43
CA VAL A 22 -19.31 3.18 6.31
C VAL A 22 -17.87 3.18 6.77
N GLU A 23 -17.15 2.11 6.49
CA GLU A 23 -15.73 1.98 6.74
C GLU A 23 -15.02 1.49 5.49
N VAL A 24 -13.92 2.15 5.15
CA VAL A 24 -13.08 1.77 4.01
C VAL A 24 -11.62 1.75 4.44
N LYS A 25 -10.94 0.64 4.15
CA LYS A 25 -9.52 0.42 4.42
C LYS A 25 -8.80 0.09 3.12
N SER A 26 -7.61 0.60 2.96
CA SER A 26 -6.77 0.28 1.81
C SER A 26 -5.38 -0.13 2.25
N LEU A 27 -4.89 -1.21 1.64
CA LEU A 27 -3.52 -1.71 1.79
C LEU A 27 -2.83 -1.74 0.44
N ASN A 28 -1.49 -1.88 0.47
CA ASN A 28 -0.70 -1.98 -0.73
C ASN A 28 -1.10 -3.21 -1.58
N SER A 29 -1.38 -2.97 -2.87
CA SER A 29 -1.54 -4.02 -3.89
C SER A 29 -1.18 -3.50 -5.27
N LYS A 30 -0.71 -4.40 -6.14
CA LYS A 30 -0.36 -4.07 -7.54
C LYS A 30 -1.59 -3.77 -8.41
N THR A 31 -2.74 -4.33 -8.07
CA THR A 31 -4.01 -4.20 -8.77
C THR A 31 -5.10 -3.74 -7.80
N MET A 32 -6.25 -3.34 -8.31
CA MET A 32 -7.45 -3.13 -7.49
C MET A 32 -8.00 -4.50 -7.07
N ASP A 33 -7.98 -4.76 -5.78
CA ASP A 33 -8.60 -5.94 -5.13
C ASP A 33 -9.63 -5.41 -4.12
N LEU A 34 -10.92 -5.57 -4.45
CA LEU A 34 -12.01 -4.98 -3.69
C LEU A 34 -12.84 -6.07 -2.98
N SER A 35 -12.75 -6.11 -1.67
CA SER A 35 -13.59 -6.90 -0.78
C SER A 35 -14.70 -6.03 -0.21
N THR A 36 -15.94 -6.51 -0.28
CA THR A 36 -17.12 -5.75 0.19
C THR A 36 -17.91 -6.54 1.22
N ARG A 37 -18.27 -5.89 2.32
CA ARG A 37 -19.24 -6.36 3.33
C ARG A 37 -20.40 -5.38 3.35
N ILE A 38 -21.54 -5.82 2.83
CA ILE A 38 -22.69 -4.94 2.60
C ILE A 38 -23.88 -5.47 3.39
N ALA A 39 -24.51 -4.60 4.17
CA ALA A 39 -25.75 -4.93 4.89
C ALA A 39 -26.83 -5.43 3.90
N PRO A 40 -27.68 -6.39 4.30
CA PRO A 40 -28.70 -6.98 3.42
C PRO A 40 -29.54 -5.95 2.67
N LEU A 41 -29.88 -4.84 3.31
CA LEU A 41 -30.65 -3.73 2.73
C LEU A 41 -30.01 -3.11 1.49
N TYR A 42 -28.67 -2.99 1.47
CA TYR A 42 -27.93 -2.37 0.36
C TYR A 42 -27.36 -3.38 -0.63
N ARG A 43 -27.67 -4.68 -0.49
CA ARG A 43 -27.08 -5.73 -1.34
C ARG A 43 -27.41 -5.56 -2.82
N GLU A 44 -28.59 -5.07 -3.15
CA GLU A 44 -29.00 -4.78 -4.53
C GLU A 44 -28.13 -3.68 -5.18
N LYS A 45 -27.52 -2.83 -4.37
CA LYS A 45 -26.64 -1.72 -4.80
C LYS A 45 -25.15 -2.08 -4.84
N GLU A 46 -24.80 -3.35 -4.61
CA GLU A 46 -23.40 -3.78 -4.55
C GLU A 46 -22.60 -3.40 -5.79
N MET A 47 -23.14 -3.60 -6.99
CA MET A 47 -22.44 -3.28 -8.24
C MET A 47 -22.22 -1.77 -8.39
N GLU A 48 -23.16 -0.95 -7.96
CA GLU A 48 -23.05 0.51 -7.97
C GLU A 48 -21.97 0.98 -7.00
N ILE A 49 -21.96 0.43 -5.78
CA ILE A 49 -20.91 0.69 -4.77
C ILE A 49 -19.52 0.31 -5.32
N ARG A 50 -19.36 -0.88 -5.91
CA ARG A 50 -18.09 -1.32 -6.51
C ARG A 50 -17.60 -0.38 -7.59
N GLN A 51 -18.49 0.11 -8.45
CA GLN A 51 -18.14 1.08 -9.49
C GLN A 51 -17.70 2.43 -8.90
N MET A 52 -18.41 2.94 -7.87
CA MET A 52 -18.03 4.17 -7.17
C MET A 52 -16.63 4.06 -6.57
N LEU A 53 -16.35 2.97 -5.86
CA LEU A 53 -15.05 2.73 -5.21
C LEU A 53 -13.92 2.58 -6.23
N THR A 54 -14.13 1.77 -7.28
CA THR A 54 -13.11 1.54 -8.32
C THR A 54 -12.77 2.82 -9.08
N ARG A 55 -13.77 3.69 -9.33
CA ARG A 55 -13.54 4.97 -10.01
C ARG A 55 -12.69 5.94 -9.18
N LYS A 56 -12.87 5.96 -7.85
CA LYS A 56 -12.19 6.90 -6.95
C LYS A 56 -10.85 6.38 -6.43
N LEU A 57 -10.70 5.06 -6.26
CA LEU A 57 -9.53 4.42 -5.65
C LEU A 57 -8.75 3.66 -6.72
N VAL A 58 -7.78 4.30 -7.36
CA VAL A 58 -7.04 3.85 -8.55
C VAL A 58 -6.52 2.40 -8.44
N ARG A 59 -5.91 2.03 -7.28
CA ARG A 59 -5.42 0.67 -6.99
C ARG A 59 -5.29 0.45 -5.49
N GLY A 60 -5.08 -0.79 -5.08
CA GLY A 60 -4.91 -1.20 -3.68
C GLY A 60 -5.79 -2.39 -3.33
N LYS A 61 -5.46 -3.08 -2.25
CA LYS A 61 -6.38 -4.02 -1.62
C LYS A 61 -7.31 -3.23 -0.71
N VAL A 62 -8.57 -3.11 -1.14
CA VAL A 62 -9.59 -2.27 -0.48
C VAL A 62 -10.62 -3.16 0.21
N ASP A 63 -10.73 -3.02 1.52
CA ASP A 63 -11.80 -3.61 2.32
C ASP A 63 -12.85 -2.54 2.61
N PHE A 64 -14.05 -2.73 2.10
CA PHE A 64 -15.20 -1.85 2.26
C PHE A 64 -16.28 -2.52 3.10
N SER A 65 -16.82 -1.80 4.07
CA SER A 65 -17.95 -2.27 4.89
C SER A 65 -19.01 -1.19 5.03
N ILE A 66 -20.27 -1.57 4.84
CA ILE A 66 -21.44 -0.72 5.13
C ILE A 66 -22.43 -1.51 5.96
N TRP A 67 -22.78 -0.96 7.13
CA TRP A 67 -23.76 -1.58 8.03
C TRP A 67 -24.65 -0.53 8.68
N ILE A 68 -25.78 -0.99 9.19
CA ILE A 68 -26.79 -0.16 9.84
C ILE A 68 -26.81 -0.52 11.32
N GLU A 69 -26.76 0.48 12.18
CA GLU A 69 -27.06 0.37 13.59
C GLU A 69 -28.45 1.00 13.82
N LYS A 70 -29.35 0.24 14.45
CA LYS A 70 -30.63 0.74 14.96
C LYS A 70 -30.51 0.91 16.47
N ASP A 71 -31.11 1.93 17.04
CA ASP A 71 -31.21 2.04 18.50
C ASP A 71 -32.07 0.89 19.04
N GLU A 72 -31.58 0.20 20.07
CA GLU A 72 -32.05 -1.13 20.54
C GLU A 72 -33.49 -1.17 21.08
N VAL A 73 -34.24 -0.09 21.05
CA VAL A 73 -35.55 0.00 21.77
C VAL A 73 -36.73 -0.61 21.02
N ALA A 74 -36.60 -0.98 19.74
CA ALA A 74 -37.73 -1.36 18.89
C ALA A 74 -37.77 -2.82 18.38
N ASP A 75 -36.88 -3.69 18.78
CA ASP A 75 -36.70 -5.01 18.12
C ASP A 75 -37.23 -6.20 18.92
N ALA A 76 -38.44 -6.10 19.46
CA ALA A 76 -39.17 -7.29 19.92
C ALA A 76 -39.54 -8.15 18.69
N ALA A 77 -39.13 -9.44 18.68
CA ALA A 77 -39.48 -10.36 17.62
C ALA A 77 -41.01 -10.43 17.51
N THR A 78 -41.53 -10.12 16.33
CA THR A 78 -42.98 -10.22 16.07
C THR A 78 -43.34 -11.69 15.83
N ILE A 79 -44.49 -12.11 16.39
CA ILE A 79 -45.02 -13.46 16.18
C ILE A 79 -45.80 -13.45 14.87
N ASN A 80 -45.45 -14.34 13.95
CA ASN A 80 -46.17 -14.55 12.70
C ASN A 80 -47.50 -15.34 12.98
N ALA A 81 -48.60 -14.61 13.23
CA ALA A 81 -49.87 -15.18 13.58
C ALA A 81 -50.43 -16.16 12.52
N ALA A 82 -50.19 -15.89 11.23
CA ALA A 82 -50.62 -16.77 10.15
C ALA A 82 -49.89 -18.11 10.15
N LEU A 83 -48.59 -18.10 10.51
CA LEU A 83 -47.81 -19.32 10.60
C LEU A 83 -48.18 -20.13 11.85
N VAL A 84 -48.48 -19.45 12.97
CA VAL A 84 -48.97 -20.07 14.20
C VAL A 84 -50.27 -20.79 13.93
N ASP A 85 -51.25 -20.15 13.26
CA ASP A 85 -52.53 -20.75 12.91
C ASP A 85 -52.36 -21.99 12.01
N ASN A 86 -51.52 -21.89 11.01
CA ASN A 86 -51.22 -23.00 10.10
C ASN A 86 -50.57 -24.20 10.84
N TYR A 87 -49.57 -23.98 11.68
CA TYR A 87 -48.98 -25.05 12.48
C TYR A 87 -49.98 -25.64 13.49
N TYR A 88 -50.82 -24.83 14.09
CA TYR A 88 -51.87 -25.29 14.98
C TYR A 88 -52.80 -26.30 14.30
N HIS A 89 -53.31 -25.95 13.11
CA HIS A 89 -54.18 -26.85 12.36
C HIS A 89 -53.45 -28.13 11.89
N GLN A 90 -52.24 -28.04 11.43
CA GLN A 90 -51.43 -29.19 11.03
C GLN A 90 -51.20 -30.18 12.19
N ILE A 91 -50.85 -29.68 13.38
CA ILE A 91 -50.61 -30.53 14.56
C ILE A 91 -51.91 -31.24 14.98
N ARG A 92 -53.05 -30.55 14.99
CA ARG A 92 -54.34 -31.16 15.30
C ARG A 92 -54.72 -32.26 14.31
N ASP A 93 -54.55 -32.02 13.03
CA ASP A 93 -54.82 -33.00 11.98
C ASP A 93 -53.95 -34.24 12.11
N ILE A 94 -52.67 -34.06 12.44
CA ILE A 94 -51.74 -35.17 12.70
C ILE A 94 -52.17 -35.94 13.95
N ALA A 95 -52.48 -35.24 15.05
CA ALA A 95 -52.94 -35.87 16.29
C ALA A 95 -54.21 -36.73 16.05
N ALA A 96 -55.17 -36.22 15.31
CA ALA A 96 -56.42 -36.93 14.97
C ALA A 96 -56.16 -38.18 14.09
N LYS A 97 -55.21 -38.13 13.15
CA LYS A 97 -54.87 -39.25 12.25
C LYS A 97 -54.01 -40.32 12.92
N THR A 98 -53.12 -39.92 13.83
CA THR A 98 -52.10 -40.82 14.41
C THR A 98 -52.43 -41.33 15.81
N GLY A 99 -53.44 -40.71 16.49
CA GLY A 99 -53.76 -40.98 17.88
C GLY A 99 -52.73 -40.45 18.89
N ILE A 100 -51.77 -39.64 18.48
CA ILE A 100 -50.82 -38.96 19.36
C ILE A 100 -51.58 -37.85 20.11
N PRO A 101 -51.44 -37.72 21.45
CA PRO A 101 -52.15 -36.69 22.20
C PRO A 101 -51.68 -35.29 21.80
N GLU A 102 -52.63 -34.34 21.74
CA GLU A 102 -52.34 -32.93 21.49
C GLU A 102 -51.41 -32.36 22.60
N PRO A 103 -50.53 -31.37 22.28
CA PRO A 103 -49.69 -30.72 23.28
C PRO A 103 -50.48 -30.10 24.42
N GLN A 104 -50.02 -30.23 25.66
CA GLN A 104 -50.68 -29.57 26.81
C GLN A 104 -50.42 -28.05 26.82
N ASP A 105 -49.24 -27.62 26.34
CA ASP A 105 -48.87 -26.22 26.20
C ASP A 105 -48.70 -25.88 24.72
N TRP A 106 -49.72 -25.31 24.12
CA TRP A 106 -49.78 -24.91 22.73
C TRP A 106 -48.84 -23.72 22.43
N PHE A 107 -48.78 -22.72 23.34
CA PHE A 107 -47.89 -21.58 23.10
C PHE A 107 -46.41 -21.98 23.12
N TYR A 108 -46.03 -22.81 24.08
CA TYR A 108 -44.68 -23.33 24.13
C TYR A 108 -44.29 -24.13 22.88
N THR A 109 -45.21 -24.95 22.37
CA THR A 109 -44.99 -25.77 21.19
C THR A 109 -44.93 -24.91 19.93
N LEU A 110 -45.88 -24.01 19.71
CA LEU A 110 -45.99 -23.19 18.51
C LEU A 110 -44.91 -22.13 18.40
N LEU A 111 -44.51 -21.47 19.51
CA LEU A 111 -43.45 -20.45 19.50
C LEU A 111 -42.07 -21.02 19.24
N ARG A 112 -41.87 -22.36 19.36
CA ARG A 112 -40.63 -23.05 19.00
C ARG A 112 -40.58 -23.58 17.58
N MET A 113 -41.70 -23.49 16.84
CA MET A 113 -41.73 -23.91 15.45
C MET A 113 -40.87 -22.96 14.59
N PRO A 114 -40.25 -23.46 13.53
CA PRO A 114 -39.44 -22.65 12.64
C PRO A 114 -40.22 -21.42 12.13
N ASP A 115 -39.54 -20.28 12.08
CA ASP A 115 -40.02 -19.02 11.48
C ASP A 115 -41.29 -18.37 12.15
N VAL A 116 -41.77 -18.95 13.25
CA VAL A 116 -42.92 -18.37 14.01
C VAL A 116 -42.51 -17.06 14.71
N THR A 117 -41.27 -16.95 15.15
CA THR A 117 -40.70 -15.74 15.74
C THR A 117 -39.61 -15.22 14.81
N SER A 118 -39.96 -14.91 13.57
CA SER A 118 -38.99 -14.40 12.60
C SER A 118 -39.02 -12.86 12.58
N ARG A 119 -37.85 -12.28 12.54
CA ARG A 119 -37.67 -10.86 12.21
C ARG A 119 -37.82 -10.68 10.70
N VAL A 120 -39.04 -10.81 10.16
CA VAL A 120 -39.26 -10.54 8.73
C VAL A 120 -39.71 -9.08 8.58
N GLU A 121 -38.75 -8.18 8.55
CA GLU A 121 -38.93 -6.95 7.81
C GLU A 121 -38.32 -7.17 6.41
N ALA A 122 -39.17 -7.28 5.40
CA ALA A 122 -38.76 -6.95 4.04
C ALA A 122 -38.53 -5.43 4.02
N VAL A 123 -37.35 -5.00 4.48
CA VAL A 123 -36.97 -3.57 4.49
C VAL A 123 -36.67 -3.20 3.05
N VAL A 124 -37.63 -2.52 2.41
CA VAL A 124 -37.46 -1.94 1.07
C VAL A 124 -36.51 -0.74 1.21
N LEU A 125 -35.49 -0.67 0.38
CA LEU A 125 -34.58 0.46 0.35
C LEU A 125 -35.25 1.68 -0.26
N GLU A 126 -35.45 2.72 0.55
CA GLU A 126 -35.99 3.99 0.07
C GLU A 126 -34.96 4.79 -0.70
N PRO A 127 -35.37 5.53 -1.78
CA PRO A 127 -34.41 6.34 -2.56
C PRO A 127 -33.69 7.38 -1.72
N GLU A 128 -34.34 7.97 -0.73
CA GLU A 128 -33.75 8.96 0.18
C GLU A 128 -32.72 8.32 1.12
N GLU A 129 -32.98 7.12 1.63
CA GLU A 129 -32.03 6.35 2.44
C GLU A 129 -30.79 6.00 1.62
N TRP A 130 -30.99 5.61 0.34
CA TRP A 130 -29.88 5.34 -0.57
C TRP A 130 -29.03 6.59 -0.85
N ALA A 131 -29.65 7.77 -1.00
CA ALA A 131 -28.92 9.03 -1.19
C ALA A 131 -28.02 9.35 0.02
N VAL A 132 -28.52 9.14 1.25
CA VAL A 132 -27.73 9.30 2.49
C VAL A 132 -26.60 8.26 2.56
N ALA A 133 -26.86 7.02 2.17
CA ALA A 133 -25.83 5.98 2.10
C ALA A 133 -24.73 6.35 1.10
N CYS A 134 -25.05 6.87 -0.09
CA CYS A 134 -24.09 7.37 -1.05
C CYS A 134 -23.24 8.52 -0.48
N GLN A 135 -23.85 9.46 0.23
CA GLN A 135 -23.13 10.54 0.91
C GLN A 135 -22.18 10.00 1.98
N ALA A 136 -22.58 8.99 2.75
CA ALA A 136 -21.71 8.34 3.73
C ALA A 136 -20.52 7.66 3.05
N ILE A 137 -20.75 6.96 1.92
CA ILE A 137 -19.69 6.33 1.12
C ILE A 137 -18.70 7.39 0.61
N ASP A 138 -19.21 8.48 0.05
CA ASP A 138 -18.40 9.56 -0.47
C ASP A 138 -17.55 10.24 0.62
N THR A 139 -18.12 10.46 1.78
CA THR A 139 -17.41 11.02 2.95
C THR A 139 -16.31 10.08 3.44
N ALA A 140 -16.59 8.77 3.57
CA ALA A 140 -15.60 7.79 4.00
C ALA A 140 -14.45 7.64 2.99
N VAL A 141 -14.77 7.63 1.68
CA VAL A 141 -13.77 7.59 0.62
C VAL A 141 -12.94 8.87 0.58
N GLY A 142 -13.57 10.04 0.79
CA GLY A 142 -12.88 11.32 0.92
C GLY A 142 -11.86 11.29 2.06
N ALA A 143 -12.26 10.84 3.24
CA ALA A 143 -11.37 10.71 4.40
C ALA A 143 -10.19 9.75 4.14
N LEU A 144 -10.41 8.65 3.41
CA LEU A 144 -9.32 7.75 2.99
C LEU A 144 -8.35 8.44 2.03
N ILE A 145 -8.85 9.21 1.07
CA ILE A 145 -8.02 9.95 0.10
C ILE A 145 -7.19 11.01 0.84
N ASP A 146 -7.79 11.75 1.77
CA ASP A 146 -7.09 12.74 2.59
C ASP A 146 -5.98 12.09 3.43
N PHE A 147 -6.26 10.93 4.01
CA PHE A 147 -5.25 10.15 4.72
C PHE A 147 -4.08 9.75 3.80
N ARG A 148 -4.38 9.26 2.57
CA ARG A 148 -3.36 8.94 1.57
C ARG A 148 -2.48 10.13 1.21
N HIS A 149 -3.06 11.33 1.11
CA HIS A 149 -2.32 12.57 0.85
C HIS A 149 -1.40 12.95 2.02
N GLN A 150 -1.89 12.85 3.26
CA GLN A 150 -1.09 13.16 4.45
C GLN A 150 0.10 12.20 4.60
N GLU A 151 -0.13 10.90 4.45
CA GLU A 151 0.94 9.91 4.45
C GLU A 151 1.90 10.08 3.27
N GLY A 152 1.37 10.38 2.08
CA GLY A 152 2.17 10.67 0.89
C GLY A 152 3.12 11.85 1.09
N ALA A 153 2.66 12.92 1.72
CA ALA A 153 3.51 14.06 2.07
C ALA A 153 4.62 13.70 3.09
N ALA A 154 4.35 12.77 4.00
CA ALA A 154 5.37 12.26 4.92
C ALA A 154 6.42 11.39 4.19
N LEU A 155 5.98 10.55 3.23
CA LEU A 155 6.87 9.77 2.37
C LEU A 155 7.76 10.68 1.51
N GLU A 156 7.21 11.73 0.90
CA GLU A 156 7.93 12.68 0.08
C GLU A 156 9.07 13.37 0.87
N ARG A 157 8.81 13.77 2.12
CA ARG A 157 9.85 14.33 3.00
C ARG A 157 10.96 13.33 3.27
N LYS A 158 10.62 12.07 3.57
CA LYS A 158 11.60 11.01 3.79
C LYS A 158 12.44 10.74 2.54
N PHE A 159 11.83 10.67 1.36
CA PHE A 159 12.56 10.50 0.11
C PHE A 159 13.54 11.62 -0.14
N ASN A 160 13.13 12.89 0.05
CA ASN A 160 14.02 14.03 -0.11
C ASN A 160 15.20 13.97 0.85
N GLU A 161 14.97 13.64 2.14
CA GLU A 161 16.06 13.44 3.12
C GLU A 161 17.06 12.37 2.66
N LYS A 162 16.59 11.21 2.19
CA LYS A 162 17.46 10.12 1.73
C LYS A 162 18.22 10.48 0.46
N ILE A 163 17.59 11.18 -0.47
CA ILE A 163 18.22 11.68 -1.68
C ILE A 163 19.29 12.71 -1.33
N ASP A 164 19.02 13.65 -0.42
CA ASP A 164 20.01 14.63 0.05
C ASP A 164 21.23 13.93 0.69
N ASN A 165 20.99 12.88 1.49
CA ASN A 165 22.05 12.08 2.08
C ASN A 165 22.92 11.41 1.02
N ILE A 166 22.31 10.80 -0.02
CA ILE A 166 23.05 10.18 -1.12
C ILE A 166 23.87 11.23 -1.90
N GLU A 167 23.32 12.42 -2.16
CA GLU A 167 24.04 13.51 -2.82
C GLU A 167 25.26 13.98 -2.01
N GLN A 168 25.09 14.15 -0.70
CA GLN A 168 26.21 14.52 0.19
C GLN A 168 27.29 13.44 0.25
N LEU A 169 26.89 12.16 0.33
CA LEU A 169 27.79 11.03 0.29
C LEU A 169 28.55 10.96 -1.04
N LEU A 170 27.85 11.19 -2.16
CA LEU A 170 28.45 11.21 -3.50
C LEU A 170 29.49 12.34 -3.61
N ALA A 171 29.18 13.53 -3.13
CA ALA A 171 30.11 14.65 -3.10
C ALA A 171 31.36 14.36 -2.23
N SER A 172 31.19 13.59 -1.13
CA SER A 172 32.27 13.23 -0.23
C SER A 172 33.31 12.26 -0.82
N ILE A 173 33.04 11.68 -2.01
CA ILE A 173 33.99 10.81 -2.73
C ILE A 173 35.12 11.61 -3.39
N GLU A 174 34.88 12.85 -3.79
CA GLU A 174 35.84 13.65 -4.61
C GLU A 174 37.28 13.75 -4.04
N PRO A 175 37.50 13.98 -2.74
CA PRO A 175 38.86 14.02 -2.18
C PRO A 175 39.62 12.71 -2.37
N PHE A 176 38.95 11.57 -2.29
CA PHE A 176 39.52 10.24 -2.41
C PHE A 176 39.85 9.88 -3.86
N GLU A 177 39.06 10.38 -4.82
CA GLU A 177 39.36 10.22 -6.27
C GLU A 177 40.70 10.88 -6.63
N LYS A 178 40.90 12.13 -6.20
CA LYS A 178 42.14 12.88 -6.50
C LYS A 178 43.38 12.20 -5.92
N ALA A 179 43.31 11.67 -4.71
CA ALA A 179 44.39 10.97 -4.05
C ALA A 179 44.69 9.58 -4.63
N ARG A 180 43.68 8.95 -5.28
CA ARG A 180 43.78 7.58 -5.77
C ARG A 180 44.83 7.37 -6.85
N VAL A 181 44.89 8.26 -7.84
CA VAL A 181 45.85 8.18 -8.95
C VAL A 181 47.27 8.18 -8.42
N GLN A 182 47.58 9.08 -7.50
CA GLN A 182 48.87 9.17 -6.88
C GLN A 182 49.22 7.88 -6.11
N LYS A 183 48.30 7.35 -5.33
CA LYS A 183 48.48 6.13 -4.55
C LYS A 183 48.71 4.90 -5.43
N ILE A 184 47.99 4.78 -6.55
CA ILE A 184 48.18 3.69 -7.52
C ILE A 184 49.57 3.77 -8.11
N ARG A 185 50.04 4.99 -8.54
CA ARG A 185 51.35 5.19 -9.07
C ARG A 185 52.43 4.75 -8.07
N GLU A 186 52.35 5.18 -6.82
CA GLU A 186 53.26 4.80 -5.75
C GLU A 186 53.31 3.29 -5.51
N GLN A 187 52.15 2.62 -5.52
CA GLN A 187 52.08 1.18 -5.34
C GLN A 187 52.71 0.41 -6.49
N ILE A 188 52.48 0.83 -7.74
CA ILE A 188 53.12 0.19 -8.93
C ILE A 188 54.61 0.39 -8.91
N VAL A 189 55.08 1.61 -8.65
CA VAL A 189 56.54 1.91 -8.57
C VAL A 189 57.19 1.09 -7.46
N LYS A 190 56.61 1.06 -6.26
CA LYS A 190 57.12 0.27 -5.14
C LYS A 190 57.14 -1.23 -5.42
N GLY A 191 56.14 -1.76 -6.16
CA GLY A 191 56.13 -3.15 -6.59
C GLY A 191 57.23 -3.47 -7.60
N LEU A 192 57.51 -2.52 -8.52
CA LEU A 192 58.61 -2.66 -9.49
C LEU A 192 59.98 -2.60 -8.83
N GLU A 193 60.23 -1.77 -7.80
CA GLU A 193 61.46 -1.66 -7.04
C GLU A 193 61.83 -2.95 -6.29
N GLN A 194 60.85 -3.83 -6.01
CA GLN A 194 61.12 -5.13 -5.36
C GLN A 194 61.60 -6.23 -6.31
N LEU A 195 61.64 -5.97 -7.62
CA LEU A 195 62.14 -6.93 -8.62
C LEU A 195 63.65 -6.77 -8.80
N PRO A 196 64.46 -7.87 -8.77
CA PRO A 196 65.92 -7.83 -8.73
C PRO A 196 66.68 -7.23 -9.97
N GLU A 197 65.92 -7.02 -11.09
CA GLU A 197 66.49 -6.48 -12.34
C GLU A 197 65.57 -5.41 -12.94
N ALA A 198 65.24 -4.39 -12.16
CA ALA A 198 64.22 -3.42 -12.56
C ALA A 198 64.76 -2.36 -13.53
N ASN A 199 65.06 -2.77 -14.77
CA ASN A 199 65.10 -1.83 -15.88
C ASN A 199 63.72 -1.81 -16.53
N TYR A 200 62.74 -1.16 -15.82
CA TYR A 200 61.39 -1.07 -16.38
C TYR A 200 61.28 0.05 -17.41
N ASP A 201 60.58 -0.22 -18.48
CA ASP A 201 60.26 0.77 -19.50
C ASP A 201 59.25 1.78 -18.95
N LYS A 202 59.66 3.05 -18.81
CA LYS A 202 58.81 4.14 -18.32
C LYS A 202 57.54 4.35 -19.19
N ASN A 203 57.66 4.16 -20.50
CA ASN A 203 56.50 4.29 -21.40
C ASN A 203 55.45 3.21 -21.11
N ARG A 204 55.91 2.00 -20.84
CA ARG A 204 55.00 0.89 -20.46
C ARG A 204 54.36 1.13 -19.11
N LEU A 205 55.07 1.68 -18.13
CA LEU A 205 54.48 2.09 -16.86
C LEU A 205 53.41 3.15 -17.04
N GLU A 206 53.62 4.15 -17.87
CA GLU A 206 52.61 5.19 -18.15
C GLU A 206 51.39 4.63 -18.85
N GLN A 207 51.53 3.70 -19.81
CA GLN A 207 50.44 3.03 -20.47
C GLN A 207 49.60 2.20 -19.47
N GLU A 208 50.21 1.45 -18.60
CA GLU A 208 49.53 0.69 -17.53
C GLU A 208 48.79 1.63 -16.55
N LEU A 209 49.39 2.76 -16.18
CA LEU A 209 48.78 3.77 -15.34
C LEU A 209 47.51 4.36 -16.00
N ILE A 210 47.57 4.72 -17.28
CA ILE A 210 46.42 5.20 -18.04
C ILE A 210 45.30 4.15 -18.02
N TYR A 211 45.63 2.89 -18.32
CA TYR A 211 44.65 1.79 -18.27
C TYR A 211 43.99 1.65 -16.92
N TYR A 212 44.72 1.71 -15.80
CA TYR A 212 44.15 1.65 -14.45
C TYR A 212 43.31 2.89 -14.12
N ILE A 213 43.72 4.09 -14.56
CA ILE A 213 42.97 5.33 -14.38
C ILE A 213 41.61 5.21 -15.08
N GLU A 214 41.59 4.80 -16.35
CA GLU A 214 40.36 4.62 -17.12
C GLU A 214 39.44 3.52 -16.52
N LYS A 215 40.04 2.38 -16.16
CA LYS A 215 39.32 1.26 -15.55
C LYS A 215 38.65 1.61 -14.23
N LEU A 216 39.24 2.52 -13.47
CA LEU A 216 38.74 2.93 -12.16
C LEU A 216 37.99 4.26 -12.20
N ASP A 217 37.85 4.89 -13.36
CA ASP A 217 37.08 6.12 -13.50
C ASP A 217 35.62 5.90 -13.14
N ILE A 218 35.09 6.78 -12.31
CA ILE A 218 33.67 6.78 -11.84
C ILE A 218 32.96 8.06 -12.25
N SER A 219 33.48 8.84 -13.14
CA SER A 219 32.92 10.13 -13.55
C SER A 219 31.55 9.94 -14.21
N GLU A 220 31.40 8.89 -15.02
CA GLU A 220 30.12 8.53 -15.67
C GLU A 220 29.08 8.10 -14.66
N GLU A 221 29.43 7.24 -13.71
CA GLU A 221 28.53 6.78 -12.65
C GLU A 221 28.05 7.93 -11.77
N LYS A 222 28.94 8.85 -11.40
CA LYS A 222 28.60 10.06 -10.66
C LYS A 222 27.60 10.92 -11.41
N GLN A 223 27.85 11.17 -12.68
CA GLN A 223 26.96 11.96 -13.55
C GLN A 223 25.58 11.29 -13.68
N ARG A 224 25.55 9.99 -13.95
CA ARG A 224 24.31 9.22 -14.08
C ARG A 224 23.54 9.18 -12.78
N LEU A 225 24.21 8.92 -11.65
CA LEU A 225 23.56 8.92 -10.34
C LEU A 225 22.96 10.29 -10.02
N THR A 226 23.67 11.38 -10.27
CA THR A 226 23.17 12.75 -10.09
C THR A 226 21.90 13.00 -10.94
N ASN A 227 21.93 12.55 -12.20
CA ASN A 227 20.76 12.67 -13.08
C ASN A 227 19.57 11.85 -12.58
N HIS A 228 19.80 10.63 -12.06
CA HIS A 228 18.73 9.79 -11.50
C HIS A 228 18.15 10.37 -10.22
N LEU A 229 18.97 10.95 -9.33
CA LEU A 229 18.51 11.64 -8.12
C LEU A 229 17.61 12.83 -8.47
N LYS A 230 18.02 13.64 -9.43
CA LYS A 230 17.22 14.75 -9.95
C LYS A 230 15.89 14.26 -10.55
N TYR A 231 15.96 13.24 -11.43
CA TYR A 231 14.78 12.68 -12.08
C TYR A 231 13.80 12.04 -11.09
N PHE A 232 14.30 11.46 -10.01
CA PHE A 232 13.46 10.94 -8.93
C PHE A 232 12.66 12.06 -8.27
N ARG A 233 13.29 13.22 -7.95
CA ARG A 233 12.59 14.40 -7.42
C ARG A 233 11.55 14.96 -8.38
N GLU A 234 11.90 15.10 -9.65
CA GLU A 234 10.97 15.56 -10.70
C GLU A 234 9.76 14.63 -10.81
N THR A 235 9.98 13.32 -10.80
CA THR A 235 8.91 12.32 -10.85
C THR A 235 8.01 12.36 -9.60
N MET A 236 8.55 12.64 -8.40
CA MET A 236 7.75 12.83 -7.20
C MET A 236 6.79 14.03 -7.30
N ALA A 237 7.19 15.06 -8.00
CA ALA A 237 6.40 16.28 -8.17
C ALA A 237 5.26 16.15 -9.22
N GLU A 238 5.27 15.12 -10.07
CA GLU A 238 4.22 14.86 -11.05
C GLU A 238 2.87 14.51 -10.36
N ASP A 239 1.73 14.92 -10.97
CA ASP A 239 0.39 14.68 -10.41
C ASP A 239 -0.20 13.29 -10.68
N GLN A 240 0.60 12.35 -11.14
CA GLN A 240 0.17 10.98 -11.47
C GLN A 240 0.69 9.95 -10.45
N ALA A 241 0.02 8.80 -10.42
CA ALA A 241 0.46 7.64 -9.62
C ALA A 241 1.79 7.08 -10.15
N ASN A 242 2.91 7.53 -9.60
CA ASN A 242 4.26 7.32 -10.13
C ASN A 242 5.10 6.28 -9.36
N GLY A 243 4.53 5.58 -8.36
CA GLY A 243 5.29 4.64 -7.51
C GLY A 243 6.07 3.58 -8.31
N LYS A 244 5.52 3.06 -9.42
CA LYS A 244 6.24 2.11 -10.28
C LYS A 244 7.44 2.75 -10.98
N LYS A 245 7.28 3.99 -11.47
CA LYS A 245 8.34 4.77 -12.13
C LYS A 245 9.45 5.11 -11.14
N LEU A 246 9.11 5.54 -9.92
CA LEU A 246 10.06 5.77 -8.83
C LEU A 246 10.85 4.49 -8.48
N GLY A 247 10.19 3.32 -8.47
CA GLY A 247 10.85 2.04 -8.27
C GLY A 247 11.89 1.72 -9.34
N PHE A 248 11.62 2.00 -10.61
CA PHE A 248 12.60 1.84 -11.69
C PHE A 248 13.78 2.80 -11.55
N ILE A 249 13.52 4.08 -11.24
CA ILE A 249 14.60 5.06 -11.03
C ILE A 249 15.50 4.62 -9.86
N ALA A 250 14.91 4.15 -8.73
CA ALA A 250 15.67 3.62 -7.61
C ALA A 250 16.53 2.39 -7.97
N GLN A 251 16.08 1.54 -8.91
CA GLN A 251 16.90 0.45 -9.44
C GLN A 251 18.09 0.95 -10.23
N GLU A 252 17.91 1.96 -11.10
CA GLU A 252 19.02 2.56 -11.87
C GLU A 252 20.02 3.25 -10.92
N MET A 253 19.55 3.99 -9.90
CA MET A 253 20.42 4.53 -8.86
C MET A 253 21.28 3.42 -8.21
N GLY A 254 20.67 2.26 -7.94
CA GLY A 254 21.37 1.11 -7.38
C GLY A 254 22.45 0.54 -8.30
N ARG A 255 22.23 0.55 -9.61
CA ARG A 255 23.25 0.15 -10.59
C ARG A 255 24.48 1.06 -10.54
N GLU A 256 24.25 2.37 -10.56
CA GLU A 256 25.34 3.36 -10.52
C GLU A 256 26.14 3.28 -9.19
N ILE A 257 25.44 3.14 -8.06
CA ILE A 257 26.09 2.96 -6.75
C ILE A 257 26.89 1.65 -6.70
N ASN A 258 26.38 0.55 -7.27
CA ASN A 258 27.09 -0.73 -7.32
C ASN A 258 28.32 -0.65 -8.21
N THR A 259 28.23 -0.01 -9.38
CA THR A 259 29.38 0.19 -10.27
C THR A 259 30.44 1.08 -9.64
N THR A 260 30.03 2.17 -8.98
CA THR A 260 30.92 3.01 -8.16
C THR A 260 31.66 2.17 -7.13
N GLY A 261 30.95 1.27 -6.41
CA GLY A 261 31.54 0.37 -5.42
C GLY A 261 32.54 -0.62 -6.02
N SER A 262 32.25 -1.21 -7.17
CA SER A 262 33.15 -2.17 -7.83
C SER A 262 34.42 -1.50 -8.36
N LYS A 263 34.38 -0.24 -8.74
CA LYS A 263 35.49 0.59 -9.16
C LYS A 263 36.26 1.23 -7.98
N SER A 264 35.71 1.20 -6.76
CA SER A 264 36.31 1.77 -5.56
C SER A 264 37.18 0.75 -4.84
N ASN A 265 38.48 0.92 -4.86
CA ASN A 265 39.47 0.02 -4.23
C ASN A 265 40.05 0.54 -2.92
N GLN A 266 39.53 1.64 -2.37
CA GLN A 266 39.90 2.23 -1.08
C GLN A 266 38.84 1.99 -0.05
N ALA A 267 39.21 1.69 1.20
CA ALA A 267 38.29 1.39 2.29
C ALA A 267 37.34 2.56 2.59
N GLU A 268 37.85 3.80 2.52
CA GLU A 268 37.08 5.02 2.75
C GLU A 268 35.95 5.17 1.71
N MET A 269 36.27 4.97 0.42
CA MET A 269 35.26 5.01 -0.64
C MET A 269 34.24 3.88 -0.52
N GLN A 270 34.69 2.66 -0.18
CA GLN A 270 33.79 1.52 0.07
C GLN A 270 32.82 1.82 1.21
N ASN A 271 33.28 2.44 2.30
CA ASN A 271 32.43 2.83 3.41
C ASN A 271 31.35 3.86 2.98
N ILE A 272 31.72 4.81 2.11
CA ILE A 272 30.76 5.79 1.55
C ILE A 272 29.72 5.06 0.68
N VAL A 273 30.15 4.14 -0.19
CA VAL A 273 29.26 3.36 -1.04
C VAL A 273 28.28 2.51 -0.22
N VAL A 274 28.75 1.88 0.88
CA VAL A 274 27.87 1.13 1.78
C VAL A 274 26.78 2.04 2.37
N LYS A 275 27.15 3.23 2.85
CA LYS A 275 26.17 4.21 3.34
C LYS A 275 25.16 4.65 2.27
N MET A 276 25.62 4.89 1.03
CA MET A 276 24.70 5.20 -0.07
C MET A 276 23.73 4.04 -0.36
N LYS A 277 24.19 2.79 -0.27
CA LYS A 277 23.34 1.60 -0.43
C LYS A 277 22.28 1.53 0.67
N ASP A 278 22.66 1.79 1.92
CA ASP A 278 21.71 1.77 3.05
C ASP A 278 20.59 2.82 2.88
N GLU A 279 20.95 4.04 2.47
CA GLU A 279 19.98 5.10 2.17
C GLU A 279 19.08 4.71 1.00
N LEU A 280 19.62 4.10 -0.05
CA LEU A 280 18.86 3.66 -1.21
C LEU A 280 17.91 2.50 -0.89
N GLU A 281 18.31 1.52 -0.07
CA GLU A 281 17.42 0.43 0.34
C GLU A 281 16.22 0.96 1.11
N GLN A 282 16.39 1.97 1.97
CA GLN A 282 15.27 2.63 2.64
C GLN A 282 14.32 3.31 1.64
N ILE A 283 14.86 3.93 0.57
CA ILE A 283 14.03 4.46 -0.53
C ILE A 283 13.23 3.33 -1.19
N LYS A 284 13.89 2.22 -1.58
CA LYS A 284 13.26 1.10 -2.27
C LYS A 284 12.13 0.45 -1.46
N GLU A 285 12.32 0.28 -0.15
CA GLU A 285 11.30 -0.24 0.74
C GLU A 285 10.07 0.68 0.79
N GLN A 286 10.29 1.98 0.88
CA GLN A 286 9.18 2.95 0.99
C GLN A 286 8.49 3.22 -0.35
N VAL A 287 9.19 3.11 -1.49
CA VAL A 287 8.59 3.25 -2.82
C VAL A 287 7.49 2.21 -3.08
N LEU A 288 7.57 1.05 -2.44
CA LEU A 288 6.50 0.04 -2.53
C LEU A 288 5.16 0.55 -1.96
N ASN A 289 5.17 1.54 -1.08
CA ASN A 289 4.00 2.16 -0.48
C ASN A 289 3.52 3.41 -1.24
N ALA A 290 4.23 3.87 -2.25
CA ALA A 290 3.84 4.99 -3.10
C ALA A 290 2.86 4.55 -4.19
N LEU A 291 1.76 5.33 -4.36
CA LEU A 291 0.72 5.06 -5.35
C LEU A 291 1.19 5.46 -6.75
#